data_a149a68716e2112d4a8e0d9ff1dfbaba
#
_entry.id   a149a68716e2112d4a8e0d9ff1dfbaba
#
_cell.length_a   1.000
_cell.length_b   1.000
_cell.length_c   1.000
_cell.angle_alpha   90.00
_cell.angle_beta   90.00
_cell.angle_gamma   90.00
#
_symmetry.space_group_name_H-M   'P 1'
#
loop_
_entity.id
_entity.type
_entity.pdbx_description
1 polymer ?
#
loop_
_entity_poly.entity_id
_entity_poly.type
_entity_poly.pdbx_seq_one_letter_code
_entity_poly.pdbx_strand_id
1 'polypeptide(L)'
;MEIKNKIIKAISKSIKGTEYENKVFVVGGFVRDLIMGKDPKDIDLLIDGDINAGDGITFAEWFCKKENIFKKDSNPLVYGLYGTAMFQFMGEKIECVAPRSEKYQNDSRNPAVSSCTLEDDCFRRDFTINSLFINISNNELVDYSKNGLNDIKNKVIRSTSNPDVIFNDDSLRILRMVRFASKLGFEIEDETLKGAIKNVDRLEIISKERIQDEFSKMITSDNPEFAIRLLFEIGAYKYVFDKLMFESDLKYLAKSIPASFERLKMQKDAEHNNLEINLAIVYAQLPNVVNKMKYLKFSNDVIKKVCFYLELFDMINFTNFTPASIRKVQYLAKSYDNLFNACTIFVSVMKREKDSERAEKIINMTKKMIEKGQAMFGYKLPVDGNDVMEILNINPSKNVKRYLNLLMDMAYANPFITKKECETILKCN
;
A
#
# COMPACT_ATOMS: atom_id res chain seq x y z
N MET A 1 -19.61 5.76 8.08
CA MET A 1 -19.99 6.22 9.44
C MET A 1 -21.35 5.69 9.90
N GLU A 2 -22.43 5.85 9.14
CA GLU A 2 -23.80 5.47 9.58
C GLU A 2 -23.93 3.98 9.95
N ILE A 3 -23.40 3.05 9.12
CA ILE A 3 -23.49 1.61 9.36
C ILE A 3 -22.71 1.20 10.61
N LYS A 4 -21.52 1.76 10.82
CA LYS A 4 -20.68 1.46 11.99
C LYS A 4 -21.28 1.97 13.28
N ASN A 5 -21.91 3.13 13.25
CA ASN A 5 -22.69 3.65 14.39
C ASN A 5 -23.90 2.75 14.69
N LYS A 6 -24.57 2.18 13.66
CA LYS A 6 -25.65 1.19 13.86
C LYS A 6 -25.12 -0.09 14.49
N ILE A 7 -23.94 -0.56 14.08
CA ILE A 7 -23.29 -1.74 14.67
C ILE A 7 -22.99 -1.51 16.15
N ILE A 8 -22.32 -0.41 16.50
CA ILE A 8 -21.98 -0.10 17.89
C ILE A 8 -23.25 -0.01 18.76
N LYS A 9 -24.33 0.66 18.27
CA LYS A 9 -25.61 0.72 18.95
C LYS A 9 -26.27 -0.65 19.12
N ALA A 10 -26.17 -1.54 18.12
CA ALA A 10 -26.69 -2.89 18.21
C ALA A 10 -25.95 -3.70 19.29
N ILE A 11 -24.59 -3.64 19.29
CA ILE A 11 -23.78 -4.31 20.29
C ILE A 11 -24.09 -3.75 21.69
N SER A 12 -24.14 -2.43 21.85
CA SER A 12 -24.50 -1.77 23.12
C SER A 12 -25.88 -2.22 23.63
N LYS A 13 -26.86 -2.37 22.73
CA LYS A 13 -28.20 -2.89 23.12
C LYS A 13 -28.15 -4.35 23.57
N SER A 14 -27.34 -5.16 22.88
CA SER A 14 -27.23 -6.59 23.18
C SER A 14 -26.53 -6.88 24.51
N ILE A 15 -25.56 -6.05 24.92
CA ILE A 15 -24.84 -6.23 26.19
C ILE A 15 -25.58 -5.69 27.39
N LYS A 16 -26.62 -4.88 27.21
CA LYS A 16 -27.37 -4.28 28.31
C LYS A 16 -28.00 -5.33 29.23
N GLY A 17 -27.79 -5.20 30.54
CA GLY A 17 -28.25 -6.16 31.55
C GLY A 17 -27.47 -7.49 31.58
N THR A 18 -26.34 -7.59 30.91
CA THR A 18 -25.45 -8.75 30.92
C THR A 18 -24.15 -8.44 31.66
N GLU A 19 -23.33 -9.46 31.88
CA GLU A 19 -21.98 -9.29 32.48
C GLU A 19 -21.03 -8.42 31.67
N TYR A 20 -21.33 -8.17 30.37
CA TYR A 20 -20.55 -7.33 29.46
C TYR A 20 -20.96 -5.84 29.51
N GLU A 21 -22.04 -5.51 30.21
CA GLU A 21 -22.44 -4.10 30.37
C GLU A 21 -21.32 -3.33 31.06
N ASN A 22 -20.96 -2.18 30.52
CA ASN A 22 -19.83 -1.32 30.90
C ASN A 22 -18.42 -1.90 30.72
N LYS A 23 -18.27 -3.12 30.19
CA LYS A 23 -16.95 -3.75 29.95
C LYS A 23 -16.50 -3.73 28.51
N VAL A 24 -17.30 -3.25 27.57
CA VAL A 24 -16.96 -3.25 26.15
C VAL A 24 -16.65 -1.84 25.66
N PHE A 25 -15.48 -1.70 25.03
CA PHE A 25 -14.97 -0.44 24.52
C PHE A 25 -14.65 -0.54 23.03
N VAL A 26 -14.95 0.50 22.25
CA VAL A 26 -14.30 0.71 20.97
C VAL A 26 -12.98 1.42 21.20
N VAL A 27 -11.94 1.05 20.43
CA VAL A 27 -10.56 1.49 20.70
C VAL A 27 -9.79 1.86 19.43
N GLY A 28 -8.63 2.47 19.61
CA GLY A 28 -7.63 2.63 18.58
C GLY A 28 -8.02 3.60 17.47
N GLY A 29 -7.75 3.20 16.23
CA GLY A 29 -8.00 4.01 15.04
C GLY A 29 -9.45 4.41 14.85
N PHE A 30 -10.39 3.59 15.32
CA PHE A 30 -11.83 3.90 15.28
C PHE A 30 -12.15 5.18 16.05
N VAL A 31 -11.69 5.25 17.31
CA VAL A 31 -11.96 6.40 18.18
C VAL A 31 -11.32 7.67 17.64
N ARG A 32 -10.05 7.57 17.23
CA ARG A 32 -9.36 8.70 16.58
C ARG A 32 -10.14 9.22 15.37
N ASP A 33 -10.48 8.34 14.43
CA ASP A 33 -11.15 8.74 13.19
C ASP A 33 -12.54 9.33 13.45
N LEU A 34 -13.27 8.79 14.45
CA LEU A 34 -14.55 9.33 14.89
C LEU A 34 -14.39 10.76 15.44
N ILE A 35 -13.40 11.02 16.32
CA ILE A 35 -13.12 12.35 16.87
C ILE A 35 -12.74 13.34 15.77
N MET A 36 -12.00 12.88 14.75
CA MET A 36 -11.62 13.68 13.58
C MET A 36 -12.79 13.91 12.59
N GLY A 37 -13.98 13.35 12.84
CA GLY A 37 -15.11 13.42 11.89
C GLY A 37 -14.91 12.61 10.61
N LYS A 38 -13.98 11.67 10.60
CA LYS A 38 -13.72 10.74 9.49
C LYS A 38 -14.51 9.45 9.66
N ASP A 39 -14.73 8.71 8.55
CA ASP A 39 -15.34 7.37 8.64
C ASP A 39 -14.29 6.34 9.05
N PRO A 40 -14.42 5.71 10.24
CA PRO A 40 -13.47 4.70 10.69
C PRO A 40 -13.44 3.50 9.72
N LYS A 41 -12.28 2.87 9.52
CA LYS A 41 -12.17 1.70 8.62
C LYS A 41 -12.57 0.41 9.31
N ASP A 42 -11.99 0.13 10.47
CA ASP A 42 -12.11 -1.13 11.20
C ASP A 42 -12.83 -0.90 12.52
N ILE A 43 -13.48 -1.94 13.07
CA ILE A 43 -14.11 -1.89 14.39
C ILE A 43 -13.35 -2.83 15.33
N ASP A 44 -12.55 -2.23 16.20
CA ASP A 44 -11.80 -2.95 17.24
C ASP A 44 -12.50 -2.78 18.58
N LEU A 45 -12.93 -3.91 19.16
CA LEU A 45 -13.54 -3.96 20.49
C LEU A 45 -12.53 -4.48 21.51
N LEU A 46 -12.39 -3.76 22.59
CA LEU A 46 -11.66 -4.21 23.78
C LEU A 46 -12.66 -4.58 24.86
N ILE A 47 -12.54 -5.78 25.37
CA ILE A 47 -13.37 -6.31 26.45
C ILE A 47 -12.57 -6.25 27.74
N ASP A 48 -12.99 -5.42 28.70
CA ASP A 48 -12.36 -5.30 30.02
C ASP A 48 -12.50 -6.61 30.79
N GLY A 49 -11.43 -7.40 30.78
CA GLY A 49 -11.38 -8.75 31.29
C GLY A 49 -9.98 -9.34 31.23
N ASP A 50 -9.86 -10.64 31.39
CA ASP A 50 -8.60 -11.37 31.43
C ASP A 50 -8.31 -12.05 30.06
N ILE A 51 -7.19 -11.68 29.41
CA ILE A 51 -6.77 -12.30 28.16
C ILE A 51 -6.42 -13.78 28.35
N ASN A 52 -5.90 -14.17 29.53
CA ASN A 52 -5.56 -15.57 29.83
C ASN A 52 -6.84 -16.43 30.03
N ALA A 53 -7.95 -15.83 30.44
CA ALA A 53 -9.26 -16.47 30.46
C ALA A 53 -9.93 -16.47 29.07
N GLY A 54 -9.37 -15.75 28.10
CA GLY A 54 -9.92 -15.65 26.75
C GLY A 54 -11.17 -14.77 26.65
N ASP A 55 -11.32 -13.74 27.50
CA ASP A 55 -12.53 -12.94 27.57
C ASP A 55 -12.92 -12.26 26.26
N GLY A 56 -11.95 -11.83 25.43
CA GLY A 56 -12.22 -11.34 24.10
C GLY A 56 -12.82 -12.39 23.16
N ILE A 57 -12.39 -13.64 23.28
CA ILE A 57 -12.89 -14.78 22.51
C ILE A 57 -14.28 -15.16 22.99
N THR A 58 -14.44 -15.29 24.31
CA THR A 58 -15.70 -15.66 24.97
C THR A 58 -16.82 -14.64 24.66
N PHE A 59 -16.48 -13.35 24.68
CA PHE A 59 -17.41 -12.30 24.25
C PHE A 59 -17.84 -12.46 22.79
N ALA A 60 -16.88 -12.69 21.87
CA ALA A 60 -17.18 -12.84 20.44
C ALA A 60 -18.10 -14.05 20.20
N GLU A 61 -17.84 -15.20 20.85
CA GLU A 61 -18.67 -16.40 20.77
C GLU A 61 -20.07 -16.15 21.36
N TRP A 62 -20.15 -15.53 22.54
CA TRP A 62 -21.41 -15.17 23.20
C TRP A 62 -22.24 -14.24 22.27
N PHE A 63 -21.64 -13.17 21.75
CA PHE A 63 -22.33 -12.20 20.89
C PHE A 63 -22.84 -12.85 19.60
N CYS A 64 -22.00 -13.62 18.94
CA CYS A 64 -22.38 -14.36 17.73
C CYS A 64 -23.54 -15.31 17.99
N LYS A 65 -23.55 -16.01 19.11
CA LYS A 65 -24.65 -16.91 19.52
C LYS A 65 -25.93 -16.12 19.83
N LYS A 66 -25.83 -15.01 20.54
CA LYS A 66 -26.98 -14.18 20.94
C LYS A 66 -27.67 -13.56 19.72
N GLU A 67 -26.89 -13.04 18.76
CA GLU A 67 -27.41 -12.37 17.57
C GLU A 67 -27.71 -13.33 16.40
N ASN A 68 -27.61 -14.65 16.61
CA ASN A 68 -27.85 -15.69 15.60
C ASN A 68 -27.04 -15.46 14.31
N ILE A 69 -25.77 -14.99 14.46
CA ILE A 69 -24.90 -14.68 13.33
C ILE A 69 -24.41 -15.96 12.63
N PHE A 70 -24.60 -17.12 13.26
CA PHE A 70 -24.21 -18.43 12.73
C PHE A 70 -25.02 -18.83 11.50
N LYS A 71 -24.53 -18.51 10.32
CA LYS A 71 -24.75 -19.36 9.14
C LYS A 71 -23.77 -20.54 9.26
N LYS A 72 -24.18 -21.70 8.80
CA LYS A 72 -23.64 -23.07 8.95
C LYS A 72 -22.12 -23.28 9.07
N ASP A 73 -21.26 -22.24 8.85
CA ASP A 73 -19.80 -22.30 8.84
C ASP A 73 -19.09 -21.07 9.43
N SER A 74 -19.75 -20.22 10.22
CA SER A 74 -19.15 -18.98 10.73
C SER A 74 -19.09 -18.93 12.26
N ASN A 75 -18.28 -19.79 12.87
CA ASN A 75 -17.72 -19.52 14.20
C ASN A 75 -16.79 -18.30 14.08
N PRO A 76 -16.66 -17.47 15.17
CA PRO A 76 -15.63 -16.44 15.16
C PRO A 76 -14.28 -17.07 14.83
N LEU A 77 -13.50 -16.40 13.96
CA LEU A 77 -12.12 -16.79 13.72
C LEU A 77 -11.30 -16.46 14.95
N VAL A 78 -10.76 -17.49 15.61
CA VAL A 78 -10.05 -17.35 16.88
C VAL A 78 -8.55 -17.43 16.69
N TYR A 79 -7.82 -16.48 17.26
CA TYR A 79 -6.37 -16.44 17.35
C TYR A 79 -5.96 -16.62 18.82
N GLY A 80 -5.98 -17.87 19.30
CA GLY A 80 -5.82 -18.22 20.70
C GLY A 80 -4.54 -17.70 21.36
N LEU A 81 -3.41 -17.70 20.62
CA LEU A 81 -2.11 -17.19 21.12
C LEU A 81 -2.15 -15.69 21.51
N TYR A 82 -3.06 -14.93 20.92
CA TYR A 82 -3.19 -13.49 21.17
C TYR A 82 -4.48 -13.10 21.88
N GLY A 83 -5.30 -14.08 22.28
CA GLY A 83 -6.60 -13.82 22.91
C GLY A 83 -7.55 -13.01 22.04
N THR A 84 -7.42 -13.13 20.71
CA THR A 84 -8.16 -12.32 19.72
C THR A 84 -9.20 -13.19 19.02
N ALA A 85 -10.40 -12.66 18.85
CA ALA A 85 -11.42 -13.25 17.99
C ALA A 85 -11.94 -12.25 16.97
N MET A 86 -12.41 -12.75 15.84
CA MET A 86 -12.88 -11.94 14.75
C MET A 86 -14.15 -12.53 14.15
N PHE A 87 -15.15 -11.69 13.90
CA PHE A 87 -16.39 -12.09 13.23
C PHE A 87 -16.92 -11.00 12.29
N GLN A 88 -17.89 -11.34 11.46
CA GLN A 88 -18.60 -10.38 10.62
C GLN A 88 -19.99 -10.08 11.17
N PHE A 89 -20.34 -8.81 11.25
CA PHE A 89 -21.67 -8.35 11.65
C PHE A 89 -22.12 -7.18 10.80
N MET A 90 -23.32 -7.27 10.24
CA MET A 90 -23.89 -6.26 9.34
C MET A 90 -22.96 -5.88 8.15
N GLY A 91 -22.16 -6.84 7.66
CA GLY A 91 -21.24 -6.65 6.53
C GLY A 91 -19.86 -6.10 6.92
N GLU A 92 -19.64 -5.72 8.17
CA GLU A 92 -18.37 -5.22 8.68
C GLU A 92 -17.65 -6.29 9.51
N LYS A 93 -16.33 -6.20 9.51
CA LYS A 93 -15.45 -7.06 10.30
C LYS A 93 -15.25 -6.44 11.69
N ILE A 94 -15.41 -7.24 12.73
CA ILE A 94 -15.23 -6.83 14.12
C ILE A 94 -14.15 -7.69 14.74
N GLU A 95 -13.16 -7.05 15.34
CA GLU A 95 -12.11 -7.70 16.10
C GLU A 95 -12.35 -7.50 17.59
N CYS A 96 -12.24 -8.57 18.39
CA CYS A 96 -12.41 -8.56 19.84
C CYS A 96 -11.14 -9.01 20.54
N VAL A 97 -10.66 -8.21 21.48
CA VAL A 97 -9.48 -8.50 22.30
C VAL A 97 -9.75 -8.16 23.77
N ALA A 98 -8.97 -8.75 24.69
CA ALA A 98 -8.89 -8.29 26.08
C ALA A 98 -7.64 -7.42 26.30
N PRO A 99 -7.58 -6.57 27.36
CA PRO A 99 -6.40 -5.82 27.73
C PRO A 99 -5.21 -6.75 27.94
N ARG A 100 -4.05 -6.36 27.41
CA ARG A 100 -2.86 -7.19 27.51
C ARG A 100 -1.59 -6.39 27.68
N SER A 101 -0.65 -6.93 28.43
CA SER A 101 0.75 -6.53 28.42
C SER A 101 1.54 -7.45 27.49
N GLU A 102 2.55 -6.92 26.85
CA GLU A 102 3.40 -7.65 25.92
C GLU A 102 4.85 -7.56 26.41
N LYS A 103 5.48 -8.71 26.66
CA LYS A 103 6.91 -8.79 26.99
C LYS A 103 7.64 -9.41 25.81
N TYR A 104 8.47 -8.61 25.14
CA TYR A 104 9.34 -9.09 24.08
C TYR A 104 10.59 -9.69 24.70
N GLN A 105 10.85 -10.98 24.44
CA GLN A 105 12.14 -11.58 24.74
C GLN A 105 13.13 -11.15 23.66
N ASN A 106 14.40 -10.90 24.04
CA ASN A 106 15.45 -10.58 23.09
C ASN A 106 15.44 -11.62 21.97
N ASP A 107 15.27 -11.18 20.73
CA ASP A 107 15.21 -11.96 19.49
C ASP A 107 13.94 -12.79 19.21
N SER A 108 12.88 -12.70 20.02
CA SER A 108 11.61 -13.36 19.73
C SER A 108 10.64 -12.42 18.98
N ARG A 109 10.06 -12.92 17.87
CA ARG A 109 9.02 -12.22 17.10
C ARG A 109 7.66 -12.22 17.76
N ASN A 110 7.43 -13.14 18.71
CA ASN A 110 6.17 -13.32 19.38
C ASN A 110 6.33 -12.87 20.84
N PRO A 111 5.67 -11.78 21.27
CA PRO A 111 5.69 -11.39 22.65
C PRO A 111 4.98 -12.43 23.54
N ALA A 112 5.48 -12.63 24.73
CA ALA A 112 4.68 -13.27 25.78
C ALA A 112 3.58 -12.30 26.20
N VAL A 113 2.34 -12.74 26.10
CA VAL A 113 1.15 -11.93 26.40
C VAL A 113 0.67 -12.29 27.80
N SER A 114 0.34 -11.30 28.61
CA SER A 114 -0.26 -11.49 29.92
C SER A 114 -1.37 -10.45 30.16
N SER A 115 -2.30 -10.77 31.07
CA SER A 115 -3.38 -9.88 31.46
C SER A 115 -2.85 -8.60 32.09
N CYS A 116 -3.55 -7.50 31.85
CA CYS A 116 -3.24 -6.20 32.43
C CYS A 116 -4.50 -5.32 32.54
N THR A 117 -4.37 -4.14 33.13
CA THR A 117 -5.46 -3.16 33.20
C THR A 117 -5.65 -2.43 31.86
N LEU A 118 -6.81 -1.75 31.69
CA LEU A 118 -7.04 -0.86 30.53
C LEU A 118 -5.98 0.26 30.45
N GLU A 119 -5.52 0.76 31.58
CA GLU A 119 -4.48 1.78 31.67
C GLU A 119 -3.13 1.24 31.15
N ASP A 120 -2.73 0.05 31.58
CA ASP A 120 -1.51 -0.59 31.09
C ASP A 120 -1.59 -0.88 29.58
N ASP A 121 -2.76 -1.34 29.10
CA ASP A 121 -2.99 -1.55 27.66
C ASP A 121 -2.87 -0.24 26.86
N CYS A 122 -3.32 0.89 27.43
CA CYS A 122 -3.13 2.22 26.84
C CYS A 122 -1.65 2.54 26.66
N PHE A 123 -0.84 2.39 27.72
CA PHE A 123 0.56 2.81 27.71
C PHE A 123 1.49 1.88 26.91
N ARG A 124 1.09 0.64 26.61
CA ARG A 124 1.86 -0.22 25.69
C ARG A 124 1.59 0.07 24.21
N ARG A 125 0.54 0.84 23.86
CA ARG A 125 0.21 1.18 22.46
C ARG A 125 1.26 2.12 21.88
N ASP A 126 1.20 2.31 20.54
CA ASP A 126 2.19 3.12 19.82
C ASP A 126 2.09 4.61 20.15
N PHE A 127 0.92 5.23 19.90
CA PHE A 127 0.75 6.68 20.00
C PHE A 127 -0.52 7.06 20.76
N THR A 128 -0.47 8.19 21.45
CA THR A 128 -1.58 8.73 22.25
C THR A 128 -2.88 8.83 21.46
N ILE A 129 -2.81 9.25 20.19
CA ILE A 129 -3.97 9.39 19.30
C ILE A 129 -4.65 8.05 18.96
N ASN A 130 -3.98 6.92 19.16
CA ASN A 130 -4.48 5.56 18.94
C ASN A 130 -4.81 4.83 20.25
N SER A 131 -4.69 5.51 21.40
CA SER A 131 -4.82 4.94 22.74
C SER A 131 -6.03 5.48 23.50
N LEU A 132 -7.03 5.91 22.74
CA LEU A 132 -8.32 6.36 23.24
C LEU A 132 -9.34 5.23 23.23
N PHE A 133 -10.23 5.23 24.21
CA PHE A 133 -11.28 4.23 24.40
C PHE A 133 -12.63 4.92 24.52
N ILE A 134 -13.69 4.35 23.95
CA ILE A 134 -15.07 4.77 24.19
C ILE A 134 -15.83 3.56 24.72
N ASN A 135 -16.37 3.68 25.95
CA ASN A 135 -17.28 2.69 26.49
C ASN A 135 -18.61 2.74 25.71
N ILE A 136 -19.00 1.61 25.11
CA ILE A 136 -20.19 1.58 24.23
C ILE A 136 -21.51 1.55 24.99
N SER A 137 -21.51 1.33 26.32
CA SER A 137 -22.72 1.32 27.14
C SER A 137 -23.17 2.73 27.51
N ASN A 138 -22.25 3.61 27.86
CA ASN A 138 -22.53 4.98 28.35
C ASN A 138 -21.94 6.09 27.50
N ASN A 139 -21.19 5.74 26.44
CA ASN A 139 -20.44 6.64 25.54
C ASN A 139 -19.34 7.46 26.25
N GLU A 140 -18.86 7.02 27.39
CA GLU A 140 -17.77 7.66 28.11
C GLU A 140 -16.47 7.51 27.32
N LEU A 141 -15.78 8.63 27.06
CA LEU A 141 -14.46 8.66 26.46
C LEU A 141 -13.39 8.60 27.56
N VAL A 142 -12.48 7.64 27.44
CA VAL A 142 -11.38 7.43 28.38
C VAL A 142 -10.05 7.70 27.69
N ASP A 143 -9.24 8.59 28.25
CA ASP A 143 -7.90 8.95 27.81
C ASP A 143 -6.92 8.85 29.00
N TYR A 144 -6.39 7.66 29.23
CA TYR A 144 -5.41 7.42 30.30
C TYR A 144 -4.11 8.20 30.10
N SER A 145 -3.71 8.46 28.84
CA SER A 145 -2.53 9.25 28.51
C SER A 145 -2.67 10.73 28.86
N LYS A 146 -3.91 11.22 29.00
CA LYS A 146 -4.30 12.63 29.17
C LYS A 146 -3.85 13.56 28.04
N ASN A 147 -3.25 12.99 26.99
CA ASN A 147 -2.73 13.71 25.84
C ASN A 147 -3.45 13.38 24.52
N GLY A 148 -4.13 12.23 24.40
CA GLY A 148 -4.65 11.74 23.15
C GLY A 148 -5.63 12.70 22.46
N LEU A 149 -6.56 13.29 23.22
CA LEU A 149 -7.50 14.30 22.71
C LEU A 149 -6.79 15.59 22.28
N ASN A 150 -5.86 16.08 23.09
CA ASN A 150 -5.09 17.28 22.78
C ASN A 150 -4.18 17.07 21.55
N ASP A 151 -3.56 15.90 21.44
CA ASP A 151 -2.69 15.55 20.32
C ASP A 151 -3.48 15.44 19.02
N ILE A 152 -4.71 14.88 19.03
CA ILE A 152 -5.60 14.92 17.85
C ILE A 152 -5.93 16.36 17.47
N LYS A 153 -6.32 17.21 18.44
CA LYS A 153 -6.67 18.60 18.21
C LYS A 153 -5.50 19.41 17.65
N ASN A 154 -4.30 19.22 18.23
CA ASN A 154 -3.09 19.91 17.85
C ASN A 154 -2.34 19.25 16.67
N LYS A 155 -2.84 18.12 16.15
CA LYS A 155 -2.25 17.35 15.06
C LYS A 155 -0.82 16.88 15.37
N VAL A 156 -0.63 16.25 16.53
CA VAL A 156 0.66 15.76 17.01
C VAL A 156 0.66 14.24 17.10
N ILE A 157 1.75 13.61 16.67
CA ILE A 157 2.08 12.19 16.91
C ILE A 157 3.03 12.14 18.10
N ARG A 158 2.55 11.59 19.21
CA ARG A 158 3.27 11.40 20.46
C ARG A 158 3.23 9.95 20.89
N SER A 159 4.35 9.40 21.35
CA SER A 159 4.36 8.07 21.99
C SER A 159 3.54 8.06 23.28
N THR A 160 2.92 6.92 23.58
CA THR A 160 2.09 6.78 24.79
C THR A 160 2.87 6.86 26.10
N SER A 161 4.14 6.48 26.05
CA SER A 161 5.10 6.51 27.17
C SER A 161 6.50 6.87 26.66
N ASN A 162 7.54 6.56 27.43
CA ASN A 162 8.92 6.83 27.00
C ASN A 162 9.20 6.26 25.61
N PRO A 163 9.58 7.09 24.60
CA PRO A 163 9.81 6.67 23.24
C PRO A 163 10.84 5.54 23.10
N ASP A 164 11.90 5.54 23.94
CA ASP A 164 12.91 4.48 23.92
C ASP A 164 12.30 3.13 24.27
N VAL A 165 11.38 3.06 25.21
CA VAL A 165 10.67 1.82 25.57
C VAL A 165 9.75 1.40 24.44
N ILE A 166 8.91 2.32 23.95
CA ILE A 166 7.93 2.07 22.89
C ILE A 166 8.58 1.53 21.62
N PHE A 167 9.70 2.10 21.18
CA PHE A 167 10.40 1.68 19.96
C PHE A 167 11.33 0.48 20.19
N ASN A 168 11.76 0.25 21.43
CA ASN A 168 12.51 -0.94 21.78
C ASN A 168 11.62 -2.20 21.82
N ASP A 169 10.38 -2.08 22.30
CA ASP A 169 9.43 -3.18 22.37
C ASP A 169 9.00 -3.65 20.96
N ASP A 170 8.63 -2.73 20.08
CA ASP A 170 8.35 -3.03 18.66
C ASP A 170 8.87 -1.90 17.78
N SER A 171 10.05 -2.07 17.19
CA SER A 171 10.67 -1.06 16.35
C SER A 171 9.91 -0.78 15.05
N LEU A 172 8.95 -1.63 14.63
CA LEU A 172 8.03 -1.29 13.54
C LEU A 172 7.23 -0.03 13.82
N ARG A 173 7.02 0.32 15.08
CA ARG A 173 6.34 1.56 15.50
C ARG A 173 7.04 2.82 14.95
N ILE A 174 8.34 2.75 14.65
CA ILE A 174 9.08 3.83 13.96
C ILE A 174 8.50 4.05 12.55
N LEU A 175 8.28 2.99 11.79
CA LEU A 175 7.65 3.10 10.48
C LEU A 175 6.16 3.49 10.57
N ARG A 176 5.46 3.00 11.59
CA ARG A 176 4.08 3.41 11.88
C ARG A 176 3.98 4.90 12.21
N MET A 177 4.95 5.47 12.94
CA MET A 177 5.07 6.91 13.20
C MET A 177 5.12 7.69 11.88
N VAL A 178 6.02 7.31 10.98
CA VAL A 178 6.12 7.92 9.65
C VAL A 178 4.80 7.83 8.88
N ARG A 179 4.19 6.65 8.88
CA ARG A 179 2.91 6.42 8.21
C ARG A 179 1.78 7.26 8.79
N PHE A 180 1.64 7.34 10.10
CA PHE A 180 0.57 8.14 10.70
C PHE A 180 0.80 9.64 10.48
N ALA A 181 2.03 10.11 10.62
CA ALA A 181 2.38 11.49 10.34
C ALA A 181 2.03 11.88 8.88
N SER A 182 2.39 11.05 7.89
CA SER A 182 2.08 11.30 6.49
C SER A 182 0.59 11.16 6.17
N LYS A 183 -0.09 10.11 6.68
CA LYS A 183 -1.50 9.85 6.40
C LYS A 183 -2.42 10.91 7.02
N LEU A 184 -2.10 11.37 8.23
CA LEU A 184 -2.94 12.31 8.97
C LEU A 184 -2.56 13.78 8.73
N GLY A 185 -1.35 14.03 8.22
CA GLY A 185 -0.78 15.38 8.11
C GLY A 185 -0.45 15.95 9.49
N PHE A 186 0.02 15.11 10.42
CA PHE A 186 0.36 15.49 11.79
C PHE A 186 1.87 15.66 11.93
N GLU A 187 2.28 16.59 12.77
CA GLU A 187 3.67 16.77 13.20
C GLU A 187 4.05 15.70 14.23
N ILE A 188 5.35 15.42 14.35
CA ILE A 188 5.85 14.47 15.34
C ILE A 188 6.43 15.26 16.50
N GLU A 189 6.09 14.88 17.73
CA GLU A 189 6.68 15.45 18.93
C GLU A 189 8.19 15.22 18.98
N ASP A 190 8.96 16.22 19.40
CA ASP A 190 10.42 16.20 19.39
C ASP A 190 11.04 15.00 20.13
N GLU A 191 10.52 14.66 21.30
CA GLU A 191 11.03 13.52 22.09
C GLU A 191 10.70 12.17 21.41
N THR A 192 9.52 12.07 20.80
CA THR A 192 9.12 10.89 20.00
C THR A 192 10.01 10.75 18.78
N LEU A 193 10.32 11.85 18.07
CA LEU A 193 11.24 11.84 16.93
C LEU A 193 12.67 11.47 17.33
N LYS A 194 13.20 12.04 18.39
CA LYS A 194 14.54 11.68 18.92
C LYS A 194 14.63 10.21 19.31
N GLY A 195 13.60 9.67 19.97
CA GLY A 195 13.52 8.26 20.29
C GLY A 195 13.50 7.35 19.04
N ALA A 196 12.77 7.76 17.99
CA ALA A 196 12.77 7.03 16.72
C ALA A 196 14.14 7.00 16.05
N ILE A 197 14.83 8.15 15.98
CA ILE A 197 16.20 8.26 15.42
C ILE A 197 17.18 7.36 16.20
N LYS A 198 17.12 7.40 17.53
CA LYS A 198 17.99 6.61 18.40
C LYS A 198 17.81 5.10 18.22
N ASN A 199 16.57 4.66 17.97
CA ASN A 199 16.20 3.25 17.89
C ASN A 199 16.05 2.73 16.45
N VAL A 200 16.32 3.53 15.42
CA VAL A 200 16.07 3.18 14.00
C VAL A 200 16.77 1.92 13.56
N ASP A 201 17.97 1.64 14.08
CA ASP A 201 18.76 0.47 13.70
C ASP A 201 18.12 -0.85 14.15
N ARG A 202 17.20 -0.82 15.10
CA ARG A 202 16.40 -1.99 15.49
C ARG A 202 15.38 -2.44 14.41
N LEU A 203 15.14 -1.65 13.38
CA LEU A 203 14.39 -2.09 12.20
C LEU A 203 15.04 -3.30 11.49
N GLU A 204 16.31 -3.57 11.77
CA GLU A 204 17.02 -4.76 11.25
C GLU A 204 16.31 -6.06 11.59
N ILE A 205 15.79 -6.20 12.81
CA ILE A 205 15.14 -7.41 13.32
C ILE A 205 13.71 -7.60 12.81
N ILE A 206 13.12 -6.54 12.23
CA ILE A 206 11.74 -6.60 11.72
C ILE A 206 11.69 -7.38 10.40
N SER A 207 10.68 -8.23 10.26
CA SER A 207 10.47 -8.99 9.03
C SER A 207 10.20 -8.06 7.84
N LYS A 208 10.72 -8.42 6.67
CA LYS A 208 10.61 -7.59 5.46
C LYS A 208 9.17 -7.42 5.00
N GLU A 209 8.31 -8.39 5.28
CA GLU A 209 6.87 -8.34 5.01
C GLU A 209 6.19 -7.22 5.82
N ARG A 210 6.54 -7.06 7.13
CA ARG A 210 6.00 -5.98 7.96
C ARG A 210 6.51 -4.61 7.50
N ILE A 211 7.79 -4.50 7.13
CA ILE A 211 8.37 -3.27 6.57
C ILE A 211 7.68 -2.92 5.25
N GLN A 212 7.49 -3.91 4.36
CA GLN A 212 6.83 -3.75 3.07
C GLN A 212 5.39 -3.24 3.21
N ASP A 213 4.63 -3.80 4.17
CA ASP A 213 3.24 -3.41 4.42
C ASP A 213 3.16 -1.93 4.88
N GLU A 214 3.98 -1.52 5.85
CA GLU A 214 4.03 -0.12 6.29
C GLU A 214 4.50 0.82 5.17
N PHE A 215 5.53 0.45 4.41
CA PHE A 215 6.01 1.23 3.27
C PHE A 215 4.95 1.39 2.18
N SER A 216 4.24 0.32 1.83
CA SER A 216 3.14 0.36 0.87
C SER A 216 2.04 1.35 1.31
N LYS A 217 1.68 1.32 2.60
CA LYS A 217 0.70 2.25 3.17
C LYS A 217 1.19 3.70 3.21
N MET A 218 2.50 3.93 3.34
CA MET A 218 3.10 5.27 3.29
C MET A 218 2.99 5.85 1.89
N ILE A 219 3.45 5.13 0.88
CA ILE A 219 3.49 5.65 -0.50
C ILE A 219 2.10 5.75 -1.14
N THR A 220 1.08 5.08 -0.60
CA THR A 220 -0.32 5.21 -1.00
C THR A 220 -1.14 6.13 -0.08
N SER A 221 -0.49 6.85 0.83
CA SER A 221 -1.13 7.84 1.69
C SER A 221 -1.38 9.17 0.96
N ASP A 222 -2.06 10.10 1.62
CA ASP A 222 -2.33 11.44 1.05
C ASP A 222 -1.06 12.30 0.93
N ASN A 223 0.00 12.00 1.69
CA ASN A 223 1.26 12.76 1.69
C ASN A 223 2.49 11.85 1.58
N PRO A 224 2.65 11.08 0.50
CA PRO A 224 3.78 10.15 0.33
C PRO A 224 5.13 10.88 0.28
N GLU A 225 5.18 12.13 -0.23
CA GLU A 225 6.39 12.96 -0.24
C GLU A 225 6.91 13.25 1.17
N PHE A 226 5.99 13.50 2.11
CA PHE A 226 6.35 13.73 3.51
C PHE A 226 6.90 12.46 4.15
N ALA A 227 6.23 11.31 3.92
CA ALA A 227 6.72 10.01 4.43
C ALA A 227 8.15 9.72 3.95
N ILE A 228 8.43 9.91 2.67
CA ILE A 228 9.76 9.66 2.10
C ILE A 228 10.81 10.60 2.70
N ARG A 229 10.52 11.91 2.83
CA ARG A 229 11.45 12.86 3.50
C ARG A 229 11.80 12.38 4.90
N LEU A 230 10.78 12.00 5.67
CA LEU A 230 10.96 11.56 7.04
C LEU A 230 11.74 10.25 7.14
N LEU A 231 11.52 9.29 6.23
CA LEU A 231 12.33 8.05 6.16
C LEU A 231 13.83 8.35 5.99
N PHE A 232 14.18 9.36 5.16
CA PHE A 232 15.57 9.78 4.98
C PHE A 232 16.10 10.52 6.21
N GLU A 233 15.30 11.40 6.80
CA GLU A 233 15.66 12.20 7.98
C GLU A 233 16.01 11.32 9.18
N ILE A 234 15.17 10.31 9.49
CA ILE A 234 15.40 9.42 10.62
C ILE A 234 16.37 8.26 10.31
N GLY A 235 16.87 8.15 9.08
CA GLY A 235 17.76 7.06 8.65
C GLY A 235 17.09 5.72 8.38
N ALA A 236 15.74 5.64 8.38
CA ALA A 236 15.00 4.40 8.13
C ALA A 236 15.03 3.94 6.66
N TYR A 237 15.45 4.80 5.72
CA TYR A 237 15.61 4.46 4.30
C TYR A 237 16.46 3.22 4.06
N LYS A 238 17.46 2.96 4.93
CA LYS A 238 18.37 1.80 4.87
C LYS A 238 17.63 0.46 4.86
N TYR A 239 16.49 0.40 5.55
CA TYR A 239 15.68 -0.81 5.73
C TYR A 239 14.59 -0.97 4.67
N VAL A 240 14.28 0.14 3.97
CA VAL A 240 13.25 0.21 2.92
C VAL A 240 13.86 0.11 1.53
N PHE A 241 14.98 0.81 1.26
CA PHE A 241 15.56 0.88 -0.07
C PHE A 241 16.81 0.02 -0.22
N ASP A 242 17.88 0.35 0.50
CA ASP A 242 19.13 -0.41 0.51
C ASP A 242 20.08 0.15 1.59
N LYS A 243 20.84 -0.73 2.23
CA LYS A 243 21.89 -0.35 3.18
C LYS A 243 23.17 0.14 2.51
N LEU A 244 23.43 -0.28 1.27
CA LEU A 244 24.69 -0.09 0.56
C LEU A 244 24.64 1.04 -0.48
N MET A 245 23.83 2.08 -0.24
CA MET A 245 23.76 3.22 -1.14
C MET A 245 24.89 4.23 -0.85
N PHE A 246 25.47 4.78 -1.92
CA PHE A 246 26.46 5.87 -1.78
C PHE A 246 25.81 7.15 -1.24
N GLU A 247 26.55 7.93 -0.47
CA GLU A 247 26.04 9.18 0.14
C GLU A 247 25.52 10.19 -0.90
N SER A 248 26.17 10.25 -2.07
CA SER A 248 25.73 11.08 -3.19
C SER A 248 24.34 10.70 -3.70
N ASP A 249 24.09 9.40 -3.83
CA ASP A 249 22.80 8.86 -4.29
C ASP A 249 21.72 9.11 -3.25
N LEU A 250 22.05 8.95 -1.96
CA LEU A 250 21.14 9.24 -0.85
C LEU A 250 20.68 10.69 -0.85
N LYS A 251 21.60 11.66 -0.96
CA LYS A 251 21.27 13.08 -1.04
C LYS A 251 20.39 13.40 -2.26
N TYR A 252 20.65 12.75 -3.38
CA TYR A 252 19.83 12.91 -4.59
C TYR A 252 18.43 12.33 -4.37
N LEU A 253 18.30 11.09 -3.92
CA LEU A 253 17.02 10.39 -3.76
C LEU A 253 16.15 11.04 -2.68
N ALA A 254 16.74 11.51 -1.58
CA ALA A 254 16.04 12.24 -0.53
C ALA A 254 15.29 13.49 -1.03
N LYS A 255 15.73 14.06 -2.16
CA LYS A 255 15.08 15.20 -2.80
C LYS A 255 14.22 14.79 -4.00
N SER A 256 14.71 13.85 -4.82
CA SER A 256 14.09 13.54 -6.11
C SER A 256 12.81 12.71 -5.96
N ILE A 257 12.76 11.75 -5.05
CA ILE A 257 11.56 10.92 -4.84
C ILE A 257 10.39 11.77 -4.29
N PRO A 258 10.54 12.56 -3.20
CA PRO A 258 9.47 13.45 -2.75
C PRO A 258 8.97 14.40 -3.82
N ALA A 259 9.90 15.04 -4.56
CA ALA A 259 9.53 15.94 -5.64
C ALA A 259 8.77 15.23 -6.80
N SER A 260 9.00 13.93 -7.00
CA SER A 260 8.22 13.14 -7.96
C SER A 260 6.78 12.95 -7.52
N PHE A 261 6.53 12.71 -6.23
CA PHE A 261 5.19 12.64 -5.68
C PHE A 261 4.47 13.99 -5.69
N GLU A 262 5.18 15.09 -5.45
CA GLU A 262 4.63 16.45 -5.58
C GLU A 262 4.15 16.71 -7.02
N ARG A 263 4.95 16.31 -8.03
CA ARG A 263 4.54 16.41 -9.44
C ARG A 263 3.38 15.47 -9.80
N LEU A 264 3.33 14.26 -9.20
CA LEU A 264 2.19 13.38 -9.36
C LEU A 264 0.90 14.05 -8.90
N LYS A 265 0.90 14.68 -7.73
CA LYS A 265 -0.27 15.39 -7.18
C LYS A 265 -0.77 16.54 -8.06
N MET A 266 0.07 17.13 -8.90
CA MET A 266 -0.31 18.19 -9.83
C MET A 266 -1.05 17.67 -11.07
N GLN A 267 -1.01 16.37 -11.34
CA GLN A 267 -1.66 15.75 -12.49
C GLN A 267 -3.12 15.39 -12.16
N LYS A 268 -4.09 16.10 -12.73
CA LYS A 268 -5.52 16.02 -12.38
C LYS A 268 -6.14 14.63 -12.55
N ASP A 269 -5.74 13.90 -13.59
CA ASP A 269 -6.34 12.62 -13.95
C ASP A 269 -5.52 11.41 -13.48
N ALA A 270 -4.49 11.64 -12.66
CA ALA A 270 -3.61 10.58 -12.17
C ALA A 270 -4.22 9.84 -10.96
N GLU A 271 -4.00 8.53 -10.90
CA GLU A 271 -4.33 7.71 -9.74
C GLU A 271 -3.26 7.87 -8.65
N HIS A 272 -3.47 8.80 -7.72
CA HIS A 272 -2.49 9.14 -6.68
C HIS A 272 -2.23 8.03 -5.66
N ASN A 273 -3.21 7.14 -5.42
CA ASN A 273 -3.15 6.10 -4.39
C ASN A 273 -2.93 4.69 -4.97
N ASN A 274 -2.50 4.59 -6.23
CA ASN A 274 -2.20 3.31 -6.86
C ASN A 274 -0.80 2.82 -6.46
N LEU A 275 -0.75 1.63 -5.84
CA LEU A 275 0.49 1.07 -5.31
C LEU A 275 1.56 0.87 -6.40
N GLU A 276 1.17 0.29 -7.53
CA GLU A 276 2.12 -0.06 -8.59
C GLU A 276 2.67 1.16 -9.31
N ILE A 277 1.84 2.21 -9.49
CA ILE A 277 2.27 3.51 -10.03
C ILE A 277 3.26 4.16 -9.07
N ASN A 278 2.93 4.21 -7.78
CA ASN A 278 3.76 4.84 -6.77
C ASN A 278 5.09 4.09 -6.56
N LEU A 279 5.07 2.76 -6.59
CA LEU A 279 6.29 1.95 -6.61
C LEU A 279 7.11 2.21 -7.87
N ALA A 280 6.51 2.31 -9.05
CA ALA A 280 7.22 2.62 -10.28
C ALA A 280 7.89 4.00 -10.22
N ILE A 281 7.24 5.02 -9.64
CA ILE A 281 7.84 6.34 -9.42
C ILE A 281 9.08 6.25 -8.51
N VAL A 282 9.01 5.47 -7.43
CA VAL A 282 10.15 5.26 -6.54
C VAL A 282 11.27 4.51 -7.26
N TYR A 283 10.93 3.37 -7.85
CA TYR A 283 11.91 2.46 -8.43
C TYR A 283 12.49 2.90 -9.77
N ALA A 284 11.83 3.80 -10.52
CA ALA A 284 12.42 4.43 -11.71
C ALA A 284 13.72 5.19 -11.42
N GLN A 285 13.98 5.51 -10.15
CA GLN A 285 15.12 6.27 -9.69
C GLN A 285 16.17 5.40 -8.98
N LEU A 286 15.96 4.08 -8.91
CA LEU A 286 16.79 3.13 -8.18
C LEU A 286 17.34 2.04 -9.11
N PRO A 287 18.59 1.63 -8.96
CA PRO A 287 19.12 0.47 -9.68
C PRO A 287 18.61 -0.84 -9.08
N ASN A 288 18.71 -1.94 -9.85
CA ASN A 288 18.43 -3.31 -9.40
C ASN A 288 17.00 -3.51 -8.82
N VAL A 289 16.00 -2.93 -9.48
CA VAL A 289 14.60 -2.90 -9.05
C VAL A 289 14.07 -4.24 -8.57
N VAL A 290 14.20 -5.30 -9.40
CA VAL A 290 13.66 -6.64 -9.09
C VAL A 290 14.24 -7.18 -7.78
N ASN A 291 15.55 -7.03 -7.55
CA ASN A 291 16.21 -7.53 -6.35
C ASN A 291 15.75 -6.76 -5.10
N LYS A 292 15.60 -5.44 -5.20
CA LYS A 292 15.12 -4.60 -4.09
C LYS A 292 13.67 -4.92 -3.72
N MET A 293 12.81 -5.09 -4.70
CA MET A 293 11.42 -5.47 -4.46
C MET A 293 11.28 -6.87 -3.88
N LYS A 294 12.10 -7.84 -4.35
CA LYS A 294 12.18 -9.18 -3.76
C LYS A 294 12.71 -9.15 -2.33
N TYR A 295 13.69 -8.29 -2.04
CA TYR A 295 14.21 -8.11 -0.68
C TYR A 295 13.10 -7.68 0.28
N LEU A 296 12.23 -6.76 -0.13
CA LEU A 296 11.05 -6.35 0.63
C LEU A 296 9.86 -7.31 0.50
N LYS A 297 10.03 -8.48 -0.13
CA LYS A 297 8.99 -9.50 -0.25
C LYS A 297 7.71 -9.06 -0.99
N PHE A 298 7.80 -8.14 -1.93
CA PHE A 298 6.68 -7.87 -2.84
C PHE A 298 6.32 -9.13 -3.64
N SER A 299 5.03 -9.31 -3.93
CA SER A 299 4.56 -10.42 -4.75
C SER A 299 5.10 -10.34 -6.19
N ASN A 300 5.26 -11.49 -6.82
CA ASN A 300 5.73 -11.54 -8.22
C ASN A 300 4.83 -10.74 -9.17
N ASP A 301 3.53 -10.65 -8.90
CA ASP A 301 2.58 -9.92 -9.75
C ASP A 301 2.78 -8.40 -9.62
N VAL A 302 2.99 -7.89 -8.42
CA VAL A 302 3.36 -6.48 -8.20
C VAL A 302 4.69 -6.17 -8.88
N ILE A 303 5.71 -7.03 -8.71
CA ILE A 303 7.02 -6.85 -9.34
C ILE A 303 6.90 -6.79 -10.87
N LYS A 304 6.15 -7.74 -11.47
CA LYS A 304 5.92 -7.76 -12.93
C LYS A 304 5.24 -6.49 -13.42
N LYS A 305 4.24 -5.99 -12.68
CA LYS A 305 3.50 -4.79 -13.07
C LYS A 305 4.36 -3.52 -12.95
N VAL A 306 5.16 -3.41 -11.91
CA VAL A 306 6.13 -2.31 -11.77
C VAL A 306 7.17 -2.35 -12.89
N CYS A 307 7.78 -3.52 -13.17
CA CYS A 307 8.73 -3.67 -14.26
C CYS A 307 8.11 -3.34 -15.62
N PHE A 308 6.86 -3.71 -15.84
CA PHE A 308 6.11 -3.35 -17.04
C PHE A 308 5.98 -1.82 -17.21
N TYR A 309 5.64 -1.09 -16.15
CA TYR A 309 5.60 0.37 -16.20
C TYR A 309 6.98 0.99 -16.41
N LEU A 310 8.04 0.42 -15.85
CA LEU A 310 9.41 0.90 -16.07
C LEU A 310 9.88 0.66 -17.50
N GLU A 311 9.51 -0.47 -18.13
CA GLU A 311 9.76 -0.71 -19.54
C GLU A 311 9.06 0.34 -20.42
N LEU A 312 7.80 0.64 -20.14
CA LEU A 312 7.07 1.71 -20.84
C LEU A 312 7.67 3.09 -20.59
N PHE A 313 8.12 3.37 -19.37
CA PHE A 313 8.84 4.61 -19.03
C PHE A 313 10.07 4.81 -19.92
N ASP A 314 10.91 3.78 -20.08
CA ASP A 314 12.08 3.82 -20.93
C ASP A 314 11.69 4.02 -22.39
N MET A 315 10.66 3.34 -22.86
CA MET A 315 10.16 3.53 -24.23
C MET A 315 9.64 4.93 -24.47
N ILE A 316 8.90 5.52 -23.53
CA ILE A 316 8.43 6.91 -23.62
C ILE A 316 9.63 7.86 -23.69
N ASN A 317 10.66 7.60 -22.90
CA ASN A 317 11.87 8.43 -22.88
C ASN A 317 12.63 8.43 -24.20
N PHE A 318 12.73 7.27 -24.86
CA PHE A 318 13.55 7.10 -26.07
C PHE A 318 12.76 7.08 -27.38
N THR A 319 11.41 7.07 -27.34
CA THR A 319 10.61 7.02 -28.57
C THR A 319 10.76 8.31 -29.39
N ASN A 320 10.83 8.17 -30.71
CA ASN A 320 10.62 9.27 -31.61
C ASN A 320 9.13 9.43 -31.95
N PHE A 321 8.72 10.59 -32.49
CA PHE A 321 7.30 10.89 -32.69
C PHE A 321 6.79 10.45 -34.10
N THR A 322 7.28 9.32 -34.61
CA THR A 322 6.73 8.73 -35.83
C THR A 322 5.48 7.90 -35.49
N PRO A 323 4.51 7.79 -36.42
CA PRO A 323 3.35 6.93 -36.21
C PRO A 323 3.71 5.49 -35.82
N ALA A 324 4.72 4.92 -36.45
CA ALA A 324 5.19 3.55 -36.16
C ALA A 324 5.72 3.41 -34.73
N SER A 325 6.54 4.34 -34.25
CA SER A 325 7.08 4.28 -32.90
C SER A 325 6.00 4.50 -31.81
N ILE A 326 5.01 5.36 -32.06
CA ILE A 326 3.88 5.51 -31.15
C ILE A 326 3.04 4.24 -31.10
N ARG A 327 2.75 3.59 -32.24
CA ARG A 327 2.04 2.30 -32.27
C ARG A 327 2.80 1.18 -31.54
N LYS A 328 4.13 1.18 -31.62
CA LYS A 328 4.95 0.24 -30.86
C LYS A 328 4.77 0.42 -29.34
N VAL A 329 4.75 1.67 -28.84
CA VAL A 329 4.47 1.96 -27.44
C VAL A 329 3.05 1.52 -27.05
N GLN A 330 2.04 1.81 -27.91
CA GLN A 330 0.65 1.39 -27.70
C GLN A 330 0.50 -0.13 -27.61
N TYR A 331 1.15 -0.85 -28.52
CA TYR A 331 1.14 -2.32 -28.54
C TYR A 331 1.68 -2.90 -27.22
N LEU A 332 2.81 -2.39 -26.74
CA LEU A 332 3.40 -2.82 -25.48
C LEU A 332 2.56 -2.41 -24.26
N ALA A 333 1.95 -1.25 -24.29
CA ALA A 333 1.07 -0.79 -23.21
C ALA A 333 -0.21 -1.62 -23.08
N LYS A 334 -0.66 -2.29 -24.13
CA LYS A 334 -1.85 -3.16 -24.20
C LYS A 334 -3.18 -2.43 -24.02
N SER A 335 -3.22 -1.29 -23.35
CA SER A 335 -4.42 -0.45 -23.14
C SER A 335 -4.04 1.03 -23.08
N TYR A 336 -5.04 1.90 -23.30
CA TYR A 336 -4.86 3.35 -23.14
C TYR A 336 -4.53 3.71 -21.70
N ASP A 337 -5.19 3.08 -20.71
CA ASP A 337 -4.98 3.37 -19.28
C ASP A 337 -3.53 3.05 -18.86
N ASN A 338 -2.99 1.92 -19.31
CA ASN A 338 -1.60 1.57 -19.00
C ASN A 338 -0.62 2.58 -19.65
N LEU A 339 -0.89 3.05 -20.86
CA LEU A 339 -0.08 4.07 -21.51
C LEU A 339 -0.17 5.40 -20.75
N PHE A 340 -1.38 5.79 -20.37
CA PHE A 340 -1.63 7.01 -19.59
C PHE A 340 -0.88 6.96 -18.25
N ASN A 341 -0.99 5.86 -17.51
CA ASN A 341 -0.27 5.66 -16.25
C ASN A 341 1.25 5.70 -16.42
N ALA A 342 1.78 5.11 -17.49
CA ALA A 342 3.20 5.18 -17.79
C ALA A 342 3.66 6.62 -18.12
N CYS A 343 2.85 7.40 -18.84
CA CYS A 343 3.10 8.83 -19.06
C CYS A 343 3.05 9.63 -17.75
N THR A 344 2.11 9.31 -16.87
CA THR A 344 1.99 9.89 -15.53
C THR A 344 3.26 9.65 -14.70
N ILE A 345 3.76 8.41 -14.67
CA ILE A 345 5.02 8.04 -14.01
C ILE A 345 6.18 8.84 -14.62
N PHE A 346 6.24 8.89 -15.96
CA PHE A 346 7.30 9.59 -16.69
C PHE A 346 7.34 11.08 -16.31
N VAL A 347 6.22 11.79 -16.37
CA VAL A 347 6.11 13.21 -15.99
C VAL A 347 6.45 13.43 -14.52
N SER A 348 6.07 12.50 -13.65
CA SER A 348 6.36 12.58 -12.22
C SER A 348 7.86 12.49 -11.92
N VAL A 349 8.57 11.61 -12.61
CA VAL A 349 10.01 11.36 -12.38
C VAL A 349 10.89 12.39 -13.10
N MET A 350 10.58 12.71 -14.36
CA MET A 350 11.35 13.63 -15.18
C MET A 350 11.07 15.09 -14.77
N LYS A 351 12.10 15.95 -14.85
CA LYS A 351 12.06 17.29 -14.23
C LYS A 351 11.90 18.42 -15.25
N ARG A 352 12.15 18.15 -16.54
CA ARG A 352 12.21 19.20 -17.56
C ARG A 352 10.85 19.39 -18.20
N GLU A 353 10.47 20.64 -18.51
CA GLU A 353 9.22 20.98 -19.19
C GLU A 353 9.00 20.18 -20.47
N LYS A 354 10.06 20.01 -21.28
CA LYS A 354 10.02 19.20 -22.49
C LYS A 354 9.64 17.72 -22.29
N ASP A 355 9.79 17.20 -21.08
CA ASP A 355 9.40 15.83 -20.75
C ASP A 355 7.88 15.73 -20.55
N SER A 356 7.25 16.77 -19.98
CA SER A 356 5.79 16.89 -19.94
C SER A 356 5.19 17.05 -21.34
N GLU A 357 5.78 17.92 -22.18
CA GLU A 357 5.40 18.08 -23.59
C GLU A 357 5.53 16.78 -24.39
N ARG A 358 6.57 15.98 -24.09
CA ARG A 358 6.78 14.65 -24.70
C ARG A 358 5.61 13.70 -24.39
N ALA A 359 5.26 13.57 -23.12
CA ALA A 359 4.16 12.70 -22.68
C ALA A 359 2.83 13.17 -23.27
N GLU A 360 2.55 14.48 -23.25
CA GLU A 360 1.35 15.06 -23.84
C GLU A 360 1.25 14.80 -25.34
N LYS A 361 2.36 14.93 -26.07
CA LYS A 361 2.42 14.64 -27.51
C LYS A 361 2.09 13.18 -27.79
N ILE A 362 2.62 12.24 -27.01
CA ILE A 362 2.31 10.80 -27.14
C ILE A 362 0.82 10.55 -26.93
N ILE A 363 0.24 11.11 -25.85
CA ILE A 363 -1.19 10.97 -25.54
C ILE A 363 -2.06 11.56 -26.67
N ASN A 364 -1.74 12.77 -27.15
CA ASN A 364 -2.51 13.43 -28.21
C ASN A 364 -2.43 12.67 -29.55
N MET A 365 -1.25 12.15 -29.91
CA MET A 365 -1.10 11.30 -31.10
C MET A 365 -1.89 10.00 -30.94
N THR A 366 -1.86 9.40 -29.74
CA THR A 366 -2.62 8.18 -29.44
C THR A 366 -4.12 8.39 -29.59
N LYS A 367 -4.68 9.48 -29.02
CA LYS A 367 -6.11 9.82 -29.16
C LYS A 367 -6.52 9.93 -30.63
N LYS A 368 -5.73 10.65 -31.45
CA LYS A 368 -5.98 10.77 -32.89
C LYS A 368 -5.92 9.41 -33.62
N MET A 369 -5.04 8.50 -33.19
CA MET A 369 -4.97 7.14 -33.75
C MET A 369 -6.16 6.28 -33.35
N ILE A 370 -6.66 6.41 -32.13
CA ILE A 370 -7.90 5.73 -31.66
C ILE A 370 -9.08 6.18 -32.54
N GLU A 371 -9.28 7.49 -32.70
CA GLU A 371 -10.34 8.08 -33.54
C GLU A 371 -10.31 7.56 -34.99
N LYS A 372 -9.12 7.29 -35.54
CA LYS A 372 -8.91 6.79 -36.89
C LYS A 372 -8.90 5.24 -36.97
N GLY A 373 -9.12 4.51 -35.91
CA GLY A 373 -9.00 3.06 -35.86
C GLY A 373 -7.57 2.54 -36.14
N GLN A 374 -6.55 3.35 -35.88
CA GLN A 374 -5.13 3.06 -36.17
C GLN A 374 -4.31 2.72 -34.93
N ALA A 375 -4.95 2.69 -33.75
CA ALA A 375 -4.26 2.34 -32.50
C ALA A 375 -3.98 0.83 -32.42
N MET A 376 -2.86 0.49 -31.78
CA MET A 376 -2.34 -0.89 -31.75
C MET A 376 -2.53 -1.60 -30.41
N PHE A 377 -3.40 -1.10 -29.54
CA PHE A 377 -3.71 -1.76 -28.26
C PHE A 377 -4.32 -3.15 -28.48
N GLY A 378 -3.65 -4.19 -27.94
CA GLY A 378 -4.12 -5.57 -28.11
C GLY A 378 -4.11 -6.09 -29.55
N TYR A 379 -3.41 -5.42 -30.46
CA TYR A 379 -3.31 -5.81 -31.86
C TYR A 379 -2.76 -7.23 -32.01
N LYS A 380 -3.31 -7.96 -32.97
CA LYS A 380 -2.85 -9.29 -33.35
C LYS A 380 -2.52 -9.26 -34.84
N LEU A 381 -1.36 -9.83 -35.20
CA LEU A 381 -1.03 -10.06 -36.61
C LEU A 381 -2.10 -10.93 -37.28
N PRO A 382 -2.36 -10.72 -38.57
CA PRO A 382 -3.30 -11.58 -39.34
C PRO A 382 -2.72 -12.98 -39.64
N VAL A 383 -1.48 -13.27 -39.21
CA VAL A 383 -0.79 -14.54 -39.29
C VAL A 383 -0.18 -14.90 -37.94
N ASP A 384 -0.13 -16.18 -37.61
CA ASP A 384 0.49 -16.70 -36.39
C ASP A 384 1.75 -17.53 -36.68
N GLY A 385 2.30 -18.20 -35.65
CA GLY A 385 3.51 -19.01 -35.81
C GLY A 385 3.30 -20.23 -36.72
N ASN A 386 2.10 -20.79 -36.75
CA ASN A 386 1.76 -21.93 -37.61
C ASN A 386 1.69 -21.49 -39.08
N ASP A 387 1.03 -20.35 -39.35
CA ASP A 387 0.99 -19.75 -40.67
C ASP A 387 2.43 -19.50 -41.20
N VAL A 388 3.32 -18.94 -40.35
CA VAL A 388 4.72 -18.69 -40.74
C VAL A 388 5.45 -20.00 -41.08
N MET A 389 5.27 -21.05 -40.30
CA MET A 389 5.88 -22.36 -40.56
C MET A 389 5.36 -22.99 -41.84
N GLU A 390 4.08 -22.87 -42.11
CA GLU A 390 3.45 -23.39 -43.35
C GLU A 390 3.92 -22.60 -44.56
N ILE A 391 3.87 -21.27 -44.54
CA ILE A 391 4.26 -20.41 -45.68
C ILE A 391 5.72 -20.58 -46.08
N LEU A 392 6.62 -20.76 -45.11
CA LEU A 392 8.06 -20.87 -45.34
C LEU A 392 8.55 -22.33 -45.37
N ASN A 393 7.66 -23.30 -45.12
CA ASN A 393 8.00 -24.73 -45.02
C ASN A 393 9.15 -24.99 -44.02
N ILE A 394 9.08 -24.41 -42.81
CA ILE A 394 10.10 -24.54 -41.77
C ILE A 394 9.55 -25.20 -40.53
N ASN A 395 10.40 -25.89 -39.77
CA ASN A 395 10.06 -26.49 -38.49
C ASN A 395 10.03 -25.45 -37.35
N PRO A 396 9.35 -25.73 -36.23
CA PRO A 396 9.37 -24.88 -35.05
C PRO A 396 10.80 -24.53 -34.61
N SER A 397 11.12 -23.24 -34.60
CA SER A 397 12.46 -22.75 -34.29
C SER A 397 12.43 -21.28 -33.85
N LYS A 398 13.57 -20.79 -33.39
CA LYS A 398 13.75 -19.36 -33.06
C LYS A 398 13.51 -18.46 -34.28
N ASN A 399 13.65 -18.99 -35.49
CA ASN A 399 13.41 -18.23 -36.73
C ASN A 399 11.94 -17.85 -36.90
N VAL A 400 10.99 -18.69 -36.47
CA VAL A 400 9.55 -18.35 -36.50
C VAL A 400 9.29 -17.05 -35.73
N LYS A 401 9.87 -16.90 -34.54
CA LYS A 401 9.76 -15.66 -33.73
C LYS A 401 10.40 -14.46 -34.43
N ARG A 402 11.53 -14.67 -35.12
CA ARG A 402 12.19 -13.60 -35.91
C ARG A 402 11.29 -13.08 -37.00
N TYR A 403 10.63 -13.98 -37.76
CA TYR A 403 9.70 -13.59 -38.82
C TYR A 403 8.44 -12.89 -38.25
N LEU A 404 7.86 -13.37 -37.14
CA LEU A 404 6.76 -12.67 -36.49
C LEU A 404 7.15 -11.27 -36.03
N ASN A 405 8.35 -11.09 -35.49
CA ASN A 405 8.86 -9.75 -35.12
C ASN A 405 9.01 -8.84 -36.34
N LEU A 406 9.54 -9.35 -37.48
CA LEU A 406 9.62 -8.62 -38.74
C LEU A 406 8.23 -8.14 -39.20
N LEU A 407 7.24 -9.02 -39.17
CA LEU A 407 5.87 -8.67 -39.54
C LEU A 407 5.26 -7.64 -38.57
N MET A 408 5.57 -7.73 -37.28
CA MET A 408 5.16 -6.71 -36.32
C MET A 408 5.76 -5.36 -36.58
N ASP A 409 7.04 -5.28 -36.97
CA ASP A 409 7.68 -4.03 -37.33
C ASP A 409 7.01 -3.40 -38.58
N MET A 410 6.59 -4.22 -39.55
CA MET A 410 5.80 -3.76 -40.71
C MET A 410 4.39 -3.31 -40.30
N ALA A 411 3.75 -4.03 -39.37
CA ALA A 411 2.44 -3.65 -38.81
C ALA A 411 2.48 -2.31 -38.05
N TYR A 412 3.59 -1.99 -37.38
CA TYR A 412 3.73 -0.68 -36.75
C TYR A 412 3.73 0.45 -37.80
N ALA A 413 4.25 0.21 -39.00
CA ALA A 413 4.20 1.17 -40.11
C ALA A 413 2.77 1.21 -40.70
N ASN A 414 2.17 0.04 -40.97
CA ASN A 414 0.83 -0.10 -41.53
C ASN A 414 -0.05 -1.01 -40.61
N PRO A 415 -0.92 -0.45 -39.76
CA PRO A 415 -1.74 -1.25 -38.83
C PRO A 415 -2.85 -2.06 -39.52
N PHE A 416 -3.06 -1.85 -40.81
CA PHE A 416 -4.05 -2.55 -41.63
C PHE A 416 -3.42 -3.63 -42.53
N ILE A 417 -2.18 -4.07 -42.21
CA ILE A 417 -1.49 -5.10 -42.99
C ILE A 417 -2.37 -6.37 -43.08
N THR A 418 -2.53 -6.88 -44.28
CA THR A 418 -3.36 -8.06 -44.57
C THR A 418 -2.55 -9.36 -44.51
N LYS A 419 -3.25 -10.51 -44.41
CA LYS A 419 -2.61 -11.84 -44.45
C LYS A 419 -1.79 -12.00 -45.73
N LYS A 420 -2.31 -11.58 -46.90
CA LYS A 420 -1.65 -11.67 -48.21
C LYS A 420 -0.38 -10.84 -48.24
N GLU A 421 -0.37 -9.66 -47.64
CA GLU A 421 0.85 -8.82 -47.57
C GLU A 421 1.88 -9.46 -46.64
N CYS A 422 1.46 -10.07 -45.50
CA CYS A 422 2.36 -10.83 -44.63
C CYS A 422 3.01 -12.01 -45.39
N GLU A 423 2.23 -12.77 -46.15
CA GLU A 423 2.73 -13.87 -46.97
C GLU A 423 3.77 -13.41 -47.99
N THR A 424 3.52 -12.27 -48.67
CA THR A 424 4.44 -11.68 -49.62
C THR A 424 5.75 -11.28 -48.93
N ILE A 425 5.68 -10.62 -47.81
CA ILE A 425 6.86 -10.21 -47.01
C ILE A 425 7.69 -11.43 -46.58
N LEU A 426 7.02 -12.51 -46.09
CA LEU A 426 7.70 -13.71 -45.65
C LEU A 426 8.45 -14.41 -46.82
N LYS A 427 7.84 -14.46 -47.99
CA LYS A 427 8.46 -15.10 -49.18
C LYS A 427 9.62 -14.30 -49.78
N CYS A 428 9.72 -12.99 -49.50
CA CYS A 428 10.78 -12.13 -49.97
C CYS A 428 11.98 -12.03 -49.00
N ASN A 429 11.89 -12.56 -47.78
CA ASN A 429 12.93 -12.51 -46.77
C ASN A 429 13.36 -13.91 -46.29
#